data_9bacd10cdbbe05a0fa2a9742231bd989
#
_entry.id   9bacd10cdbbe05a0fa2a9742231bd989
#
_cell.length_a   1.000
_cell.length_b   1.000
_cell.length_c   1.000
_cell.angle_alpha   90.00
_cell.angle_beta   90.00
_cell.angle_gamma   90.00
#
_symmetry.space_group_name_H-M   'P 1'
#
loop_
_entity.id
_entity.type
_entity.pdbx_description
1 polymer ?
#
loop_
_entity_poly.entity_id
_entity_poly.type
_entity_poly.pdbx_seq_one_letter_code
_entity_poly.pdbx_strand_id
1 'polypeptide(L)'
;QVGYTPAQKKVAVVELDKNYKVPAKAKVIRVEADGQRSVVAEPAVKEWGVYYNRYNYAQVDFTSVKEPGLYVLQFGDHTSNVFPIAENVYGDKWHTTMDVWLPVQMDHMEVKEAYRVWHGRSNMDDALQAPLNVSMHDGYRMGDQTNTKYKPYEHIPGLSVGAWYDAGDFDIQAGTVIGMTSQLSDLWEKFNPERDQTFIDQKTQFVDMHRPDGTPDVIQQVEHGVINLIAQVENIGFVAQGIVQGNTWQY
;
A
#
# COMPACT_ATOMS: atom_id res chain seq x y z
N GLN A 1 -12.77 8.18 -3.73
CA GLN A 1 -12.69 8.23 -5.20
C GLN A 1 -11.56 9.16 -5.63
N VAL A 2 -10.66 8.67 -6.47
CA VAL A 2 -9.54 9.47 -6.99
C VAL A 2 -10.01 10.43 -8.10
N GLY A 3 -10.92 9.98 -8.95
CA GLY A 3 -11.42 10.71 -10.11
C GLY A 3 -11.25 9.95 -11.41
N TYR A 4 -11.43 10.65 -12.52
CA TYR A 4 -11.39 10.08 -13.88
C TYR A 4 -10.69 11.02 -14.85
N THR A 5 -10.03 10.46 -15.87
CA THR A 5 -9.62 11.28 -17.03
C THR A 5 -10.81 11.49 -17.99
N PRO A 6 -10.86 12.58 -18.77
CA PRO A 6 -11.94 12.86 -19.70
C PRO A 6 -12.26 11.71 -20.69
N ALA A 7 -11.21 11.08 -21.24
CA ALA A 7 -11.35 10.02 -22.23
C ALA A 7 -11.66 8.63 -21.63
N GLN A 8 -11.46 8.45 -20.32
CA GLN A 8 -11.62 7.18 -19.64
C GLN A 8 -13.09 6.73 -19.61
N LYS A 9 -13.31 5.41 -19.65
CA LYS A 9 -14.61 4.83 -19.31
C LYS A 9 -14.93 5.11 -17.84
N LYS A 10 -16.10 5.69 -17.56
CA LYS A 10 -16.53 6.12 -16.23
C LYS A 10 -17.79 5.35 -15.82
N VAL A 11 -17.62 4.36 -14.97
CA VAL A 11 -18.70 3.55 -14.42
C VAL A 11 -18.66 3.59 -12.90
N ALA A 12 -19.72 4.03 -12.28
CA ALA A 12 -19.90 3.87 -10.84
C ALA A 12 -20.61 2.53 -10.57
N VAL A 13 -20.09 1.81 -9.57
CA VAL A 13 -20.78 0.65 -8.98
C VAL A 13 -21.37 1.10 -7.66
N VAL A 14 -22.67 0.90 -7.51
CA VAL A 14 -23.43 1.27 -6.31
C VAL A 14 -23.83 -0.01 -5.59
N GLU A 15 -23.38 -0.13 -4.34
CA GLU A 15 -23.79 -1.21 -3.44
C GLU A 15 -25.03 -0.77 -2.65
N LEU A 16 -26.04 -1.58 -2.65
CA LEU A 16 -27.35 -1.29 -2.10
C LEU A 16 -27.79 -2.40 -1.15
N ASP A 17 -28.63 -2.05 -0.19
CA ASP A 17 -29.37 -3.06 0.56
C ASP A 17 -30.20 -3.94 -0.39
N LYS A 18 -30.36 -5.20 -0.03
CA LYS A 18 -31.09 -6.19 -0.84
C LYS A 18 -32.49 -5.74 -1.25
N ASN A 19 -33.16 -4.97 -0.40
CA ASN A 19 -34.53 -4.52 -0.60
C ASN A 19 -34.62 -3.09 -1.14
N TYR A 20 -33.50 -2.43 -1.41
CA TYR A 20 -33.48 -1.07 -1.93
C TYR A 20 -34.07 -1.02 -3.34
N LYS A 21 -35.03 -0.13 -3.53
CA LYS A 21 -35.65 0.08 -4.86
C LYS A 21 -34.69 0.89 -5.74
N VAL A 22 -34.13 0.23 -6.74
CA VAL A 22 -33.19 0.83 -7.67
C VAL A 22 -33.91 1.92 -8.51
N PRO A 23 -33.40 3.17 -8.53
CA PRO A 23 -33.96 4.21 -9.38
C PRO A 23 -33.65 3.94 -10.85
N ALA A 24 -34.52 4.35 -11.77
CA ALA A 24 -34.29 4.16 -13.21
C ALA A 24 -33.10 4.99 -13.76
N LYS A 25 -32.80 6.12 -13.13
CA LYS A 25 -31.74 7.05 -13.51
C LYS A 25 -30.98 7.54 -12.29
N ALA A 26 -29.70 7.85 -12.49
CA ALA A 26 -28.88 8.64 -11.58
C ALA A 26 -28.67 10.04 -12.17
N LYS A 27 -28.14 10.97 -11.38
CA LYS A 27 -27.75 12.30 -11.86
C LYS A 27 -26.25 12.52 -11.68
N VAL A 28 -25.58 13.00 -12.72
CA VAL A 28 -24.23 13.55 -12.61
C VAL A 28 -24.36 15.06 -12.47
N ILE A 29 -23.84 15.57 -11.38
CA ILE A 29 -23.99 16.96 -10.98
C ILE A 29 -22.60 17.59 -10.94
N ARG A 30 -22.40 18.66 -11.69
CA ARG A 30 -21.22 19.51 -11.63
C ARG A 30 -21.29 20.41 -10.42
N VAL A 31 -20.16 20.58 -9.75
CA VAL A 31 -19.98 21.48 -8.60
C VAL A 31 -19.04 22.61 -9.03
N GLU A 32 -19.55 23.84 -9.04
CA GLU A 32 -18.80 25.02 -9.42
C GLU A 32 -17.99 25.57 -8.22
N ALA A 33 -17.03 26.45 -8.48
CA ALA A 33 -16.16 27.02 -7.45
C ALA A 33 -16.91 27.83 -6.37
N ASP A 34 -18.05 28.41 -6.71
CA ASP A 34 -18.92 29.13 -5.79
C ASP A 34 -19.92 28.20 -5.02
N GLY A 35 -19.79 26.87 -5.25
CA GLY A 35 -20.65 25.86 -4.65
C GLY A 35 -21.98 25.64 -5.37
N GLN A 36 -22.27 26.38 -6.45
CA GLN A 36 -23.46 26.09 -7.27
C GLN A 36 -23.37 24.68 -7.89
N ARG A 37 -24.54 24.08 -8.10
CA ARG A 37 -24.66 22.71 -8.60
C ARG A 37 -25.61 22.65 -9.80
N SER A 38 -25.16 22.01 -10.88
CA SER A 38 -25.95 21.82 -12.09
C SER A 38 -25.95 20.36 -12.53
N VAL A 39 -27.12 19.84 -12.91
CA VAL A 39 -27.22 18.50 -13.49
C VAL A 39 -26.70 18.54 -14.91
N VAL A 40 -25.65 17.77 -15.20
CA VAL A 40 -25.03 17.72 -16.53
C VAL A 40 -25.35 16.44 -17.31
N ALA A 41 -25.79 15.38 -16.62
CA ALA A 41 -26.24 14.14 -17.25
C ALA A 41 -27.20 13.37 -16.32
N GLU A 42 -28.09 12.59 -16.93
CA GLU A 42 -29.00 11.68 -16.23
C GLU A 42 -28.87 10.26 -16.82
N PRO A 43 -27.77 9.56 -16.57
CA PRO A 43 -27.56 8.21 -17.09
C PRO A 43 -28.58 7.22 -16.51
N ALA A 44 -28.96 6.24 -17.34
CA ALA A 44 -29.75 5.11 -16.90
C ALA A 44 -28.99 4.27 -15.89
N VAL A 45 -29.67 3.74 -14.91
CA VAL A 45 -29.14 2.79 -13.95
C VAL A 45 -29.36 1.39 -14.51
N LYS A 46 -28.30 0.59 -14.52
CA LYS A 46 -28.34 -0.83 -14.88
C LYS A 46 -28.22 -1.65 -13.62
N GLU A 47 -29.26 -2.41 -13.29
CA GLU A 47 -29.14 -3.41 -12.23
C GLU A 47 -28.15 -4.50 -12.63
N TRP A 48 -27.21 -4.80 -11.73
CA TRP A 48 -26.27 -5.91 -11.91
C TRP A 48 -26.77 -7.18 -11.23
N GLY A 49 -27.47 -7.03 -10.10
CA GLY A 49 -28.07 -8.10 -9.36
C GLY A 49 -27.52 -8.29 -7.95
N VAL A 50 -28.02 -9.31 -7.28
CA VAL A 50 -27.67 -9.65 -5.89
C VAL A 50 -26.43 -10.52 -5.85
N TYR A 51 -25.50 -10.21 -4.94
CA TYR A 51 -24.30 -10.98 -4.68
C TYR A 51 -24.29 -11.47 -3.23
N TYR A 52 -23.99 -12.74 -3.02
CA TYR A 52 -24.04 -13.43 -1.72
C TYR A 52 -25.35 -13.25 -0.93
N ASN A 53 -26.47 -13.04 -1.61
CA ASN A 53 -27.78 -12.80 -0.99
C ASN A 53 -27.85 -11.64 0.03
N ARG A 54 -26.83 -10.81 0.09
CA ARG A 54 -26.72 -9.73 1.07
C ARG A 54 -26.94 -8.35 0.45
N TYR A 55 -26.26 -8.06 -0.65
CA TYR A 55 -26.29 -6.76 -1.30
C TYR A 55 -26.84 -6.87 -2.71
N ASN A 56 -27.48 -5.83 -3.15
CA ASN A 56 -27.83 -5.61 -4.54
C ASN A 56 -26.87 -4.59 -5.16
N TYR A 57 -26.47 -4.79 -6.40
CA TYR A 57 -25.53 -3.90 -7.10
C TYR A 57 -26.15 -3.29 -8.32
N ALA A 58 -25.84 -2.03 -8.55
CA ALA A 58 -26.22 -1.30 -9.74
C ALA A 58 -25.01 -0.62 -10.37
N GLN A 59 -25.05 -0.40 -11.68
CA GLN A 59 -24.03 0.28 -12.46
C GLN A 59 -24.62 1.55 -13.08
N VAL A 60 -23.82 2.61 -13.05
CA VAL A 60 -24.13 3.89 -13.67
C VAL A 60 -22.98 4.27 -14.59
N ASP A 61 -23.20 4.18 -15.89
CA ASP A 61 -22.23 4.60 -16.91
C ASP A 61 -22.43 6.08 -17.25
N PHE A 62 -21.44 6.90 -16.91
CA PHE A 62 -21.43 8.33 -17.22
C PHE A 62 -20.22 8.73 -18.07
N THR A 63 -19.73 7.80 -18.90
CA THR A 63 -18.59 7.99 -19.80
C THR A 63 -18.77 9.21 -20.73
N SER A 64 -20.01 9.59 -21.04
CA SER A 64 -20.32 10.76 -21.85
C SER A 64 -19.94 12.10 -21.21
N VAL A 65 -19.79 12.16 -19.88
CA VAL A 65 -19.33 13.36 -19.18
C VAL A 65 -17.82 13.47 -19.30
N LYS A 66 -17.33 14.39 -20.12
CA LYS A 66 -15.91 14.55 -20.47
C LYS A 66 -15.31 15.87 -20.02
N GLU A 67 -16.12 16.87 -19.76
CA GLU A 67 -15.63 18.18 -19.37
C GLU A 67 -14.85 18.12 -18.05
N PRO A 68 -13.64 18.72 -17.98
CA PRO A 68 -12.91 18.84 -16.72
C PRO A 68 -13.69 19.63 -15.67
N GLY A 69 -13.64 19.18 -14.42
CA GLY A 69 -14.36 19.83 -13.33
C GLY A 69 -14.52 18.93 -12.11
N LEU A 70 -15.28 19.42 -11.13
CA LEU A 70 -15.66 18.66 -9.94
C LEU A 70 -17.11 18.17 -10.08
N TYR A 71 -17.32 16.94 -9.66
CA TYR A 71 -18.61 16.27 -9.85
C TYR A 71 -19.03 15.47 -8.62
N VAL A 72 -20.33 15.27 -8.48
CA VAL A 72 -20.92 14.27 -7.61
C VAL A 72 -21.90 13.40 -8.40
N LEU A 73 -22.05 12.16 -7.99
CA LEU A 73 -23.10 11.27 -8.50
C LEU A 73 -24.24 11.22 -7.46
N GLN A 74 -25.43 11.57 -7.86
CA GLN A 74 -26.63 11.41 -7.06
C GLN A 74 -27.38 10.16 -7.52
N PHE A 75 -27.68 9.27 -6.57
CA PHE A 75 -28.38 8.01 -6.77
C PHE A 75 -29.53 7.93 -5.76
N GLY A 76 -30.76 8.14 -6.23
CA GLY A 76 -31.90 8.35 -5.32
C GLY A 76 -31.63 9.55 -4.39
N ASP A 77 -31.72 9.32 -3.09
CA ASP A 77 -31.49 10.34 -2.06
C ASP A 77 -30.03 10.42 -1.60
N HIS A 78 -29.16 9.58 -2.15
CA HIS A 78 -27.75 9.52 -1.79
C HIS A 78 -26.89 10.27 -2.80
N THR A 79 -25.84 10.91 -2.30
CA THR A 79 -24.85 11.62 -3.11
C THR A 79 -23.45 11.11 -2.77
N SER A 80 -22.64 10.85 -3.81
CA SER A 80 -21.24 10.48 -3.62
C SER A 80 -20.42 11.62 -3.03
N ASN A 81 -19.22 11.32 -2.55
CA ASN A 81 -18.20 12.35 -2.37
C ASN A 81 -17.90 13.03 -3.70
N VAL A 82 -17.40 14.26 -3.63
CA VAL A 82 -16.92 15.00 -4.81
C VAL A 82 -15.74 14.28 -5.42
N PHE A 83 -15.71 14.16 -6.75
CA PHE A 83 -14.60 13.62 -7.51
C PHE A 83 -14.27 14.51 -8.72
N PRO A 84 -12.99 14.61 -9.11
CA PRO A 84 -12.58 15.35 -10.30
C PRO A 84 -12.72 14.52 -11.58
N ILE A 85 -12.98 15.21 -12.67
CA ILE A 85 -12.62 14.78 -14.04
C ILE A 85 -11.52 15.73 -14.50
N ALA A 86 -10.32 15.23 -14.77
CA ALA A 86 -9.17 16.05 -15.16
C ALA A 86 -8.14 15.23 -15.94
N GLU A 87 -7.39 15.86 -16.85
CA GLU A 87 -6.39 15.16 -17.67
C GLU A 87 -5.31 14.48 -16.81
N ASN A 88 -4.83 15.16 -15.77
CA ASN A 88 -3.79 14.63 -14.88
C ASN A 88 -4.34 14.26 -13.49
N VAL A 89 -5.46 13.55 -13.43
CA VAL A 89 -6.13 13.21 -12.18
C VAL A 89 -5.34 12.25 -11.29
N TYR A 90 -4.43 11.47 -11.87
CA TYR A 90 -3.64 10.46 -11.15
C TYR A 90 -2.21 10.89 -10.84
N GLY A 91 -1.75 12.03 -11.38
CA GLY A 91 -0.35 12.42 -11.39
C GLY A 91 0.32 12.51 -10.01
N ASP A 92 -0.43 12.88 -8.98
CA ASP A 92 0.07 13.06 -7.61
C ASP A 92 -0.50 12.05 -6.58
N LYS A 93 -1.37 11.15 -6.99
CA LYS A 93 -2.12 10.29 -6.05
C LYS A 93 -1.28 9.21 -5.38
N TRP A 94 -0.17 8.84 -5.99
CA TRP A 94 0.79 7.87 -5.47
C TRP A 94 1.81 8.50 -4.51
N HIS A 95 1.94 9.83 -4.48
CA HIS A 95 2.94 10.53 -3.68
C HIS A 95 2.89 10.15 -2.20
N THR A 96 1.70 10.09 -1.61
CA THR A 96 1.53 9.73 -0.18
C THR A 96 2.10 8.34 0.14
N THR A 97 2.05 7.42 -0.82
CA THR A 97 2.65 6.08 -0.65
C THR A 97 4.16 6.16 -0.57
N MET A 98 4.79 6.94 -1.47
CA MET A 98 6.25 7.08 -1.51
C MET A 98 6.78 7.99 -0.41
N ASP A 99 6.10 9.11 -0.13
CA ASP A 99 6.61 10.14 0.78
C ASP A 99 6.41 9.80 2.26
N VAL A 100 5.42 8.95 2.57
CA VAL A 100 5.03 8.68 3.97
C VAL A 100 4.91 7.20 4.24
N TRP A 101 4.05 6.48 3.50
CA TRP A 101 3.70 5.11 3.87
C TRP A 101 4.89 4.16 3.79
N LEU A 102 5.62 4.12 2.68
CA LEU A 102 6.80 3.26 2.53
C LEU A 102 7.92 3.61 3.52
N PRO A 103 8.33 4.89 3.67
CA PRO A 103 9.32 5.25 4.68
C PRO A 103 8.97 4.81 6.11
N VAL A 104 7.70 4.98 6.51
CA VAL A 104 7.23 4.58 7.85
C VAL A 104 7.17 3.07 8.03
N GLN A 105 7.10 2.28 6.96
CA GLN A 105 7.11 0.82 7.02
C GLN A 105 8.53 0.22 6.98
N MET A 106 9.58 1.03 6.77
CA MET A 106 10.95 0.52 6.70
C MET A 106 11.39 -0.06 8.04
N ASP A 107 11.66 -1.35 8.07
CA ASP A 107 12.17 -2.03 9.26
C ASP A 107 13.67 -1.78 9.47
N HIS A 108 14.15 -1.96 10.70
CA HIS A 108 15.55 -1.74 11.12
C HIS A 108 16.04 -0.29 11.02
N MET A 109 15.18 0.66 10.65
CA MET A 109 15.50 2.06 10.45
C MET A 109 14.97 2.95 11.58
N GLU A 110 15.69 4.02 11.92
CA GLU A 110 15.12 5.14 12.66
C GLU A 110 14.47 6.09 11.66
N VAL A 111 13.16 6.31 11.77
CA VAL A 111 12.40 7.14 10.82
C VAL A 111 11.96 8.43 11.49
N LYS A 112 12.39 9.56 10.94
CA LYS A 112 12.09 10.92 11.42
C LYS A 112 11.40 11.76 10.36
N GLU A 113 10.74 12.81 10.86
CA GLU A 113 10.21 13.90 10.07
C GLU A 113 10.37 15.20 10.87
N ALA A 114 11.27 16.07 10.45
CA ALA A 114 11.58 17.33 11.14
C ALA A 114 11.84 17.10 12.66
N TYR A 115 10.90 17.47 13.52
CA TYR A 115 10.99 17.33 14.97
C TYR A 115 10.30 16.09 15.52
N ARG A 116 9.69 15.26 14.67
CA ARG A 116 8.95 14.05 15.05
C ARG A 116 9.74 12.79 14.72
N VAL A 117 9.79 11.85 15.64
CA VAL A 117 10.23 10.48 15.38
C VAL A 117 8.98 9.62 15.16
N TRP A 118 8.90 8.94 14.03
CA TRP A 118 7.85 7.98 13.73
C TRP A 118 8.09 6.67 14.49
N HIS A 119 9.30 6.15 14.39
CA HIS A 119 9.77 5.01 15.18
C HIS A 119 11.30 5.00 15.24
N GLY A 120 11.86 4.29 16.21
CA GLY A 120 13.28 3.99 16.32
C GLY A 120 13.67 2.81 15.44
N ARG A 121 14.91 2.36 15.57
CA ARG A 121 15.37 1.11 14.95
C ARG A 121 14.68 -0.07 15.60
N SER A 122 13.75 -0.65 14.87
CA SER A 122 12.94 -1.79 15.31
C SER A 122 13.61 -3.09 14.95
N ASN A 123 13.16 -4.18 15.58
CA ASN A 123 13.51 -5.56 15.23
C ASN A 123 15.02 -5.84 15.10
N MET A 124 15.85 -5.12 15.86
CA MET A 124 17.31 -5.32 15.83
C MET A 124 17.75 -6.65 16.46
N ASP A 125 16.83 -7.39 17.07
CA ASP A 125 17.01 -8.68 17.72
C ASP A 125 16.11 -9.79 17.15
N ASP A 126 15.39 -9.53 16.07
CA ASP A 126 14.43 -10.46 15.47
C ASP A 126 15.08 -11.63 14.71
N ALA A 127 16.31 -11.49 14.31
CA ALA A 127 17.00 -12.50 13.52
C ALA A 127 17.57 -13.64 14.38
N LEU A 128 16.67 -14.38 15.01
CA LEU A 128 17.00 -15.58 15.78
C LEU A 128 16.55 -16.85 15.03
N GLN A 129 17.34 -17.93 15.15
CA GLN A 129 16.90 -19.22 14.65
C GLN A 129 15.64 -19.67 15.38
N ALA A 130 14.58 -19.95 14.64
CA ALA A 130 13.33 -20.40 15.21
C ALA A 130 13.47 -21.69 16.02
N PRO A 131 12.73 -21.83 17.13
CA PRO A 131 12.74 -23.04 17.96
C PRO A 131 12.03 -24.20 17.25
N LEU A 132 12.46 -25.43 17.56
CA LEU A 132 11.93 -26.64 16.98
C LEU A 132 10.50 -26.92 17.49
N ASN A 133 9.61 -27.28 16.60
CA ASN A 133 8.23 -27.71 16.91
C ASN A 133 7.36 -26.74 17.72
N VAL A 134 7.74 -25.47 17.81
CA VAL A 134 6.96 -24.40 18.44
C VAL A 134 6.23 -23.64 17.33
N SER A 135 4.92 -23.45 17.50
CA SER A 135 4.16 -22.56 16.62
C SER A 135 4.43 -21.11 17.01
N MET A 136 4.86 -20.33 16.05
CA MET A 136 5.01 -18.89 16.18
C MET A 136 3.69 -18.20 15.84
N HIS A 137 3.63 -16.89 16.00
CA HIS A 137 2.51 -16.10 15.51
C HIS A 137 2.33 -16.34 13.99
N ASP A 138 1.17 -16.09 13.46
CA ASP A 138 0.80 -16.36 12.06
C ASP A 138 0.95 -17.81 11.60
N GLY A 139 1.10 -18.75 12.54
CA GLY A 139 1.18 -20.18 12.24
C GLY A 139 2.53 -20.62 11.69
N TYR A 140 3.54 -19.79 11.66
CA TYR A 140 4.92 -20.20 11.35
C TYR A 140 5.38 -21.27 12.33
N ARG A 141 6.02 -22.31 11.83
CA ARG A 141 6.54 -23.39 12.65
C ARG A 141 7.77 -23.99 12.03
N MET A 142 8.84 -24.04 12.79
CA MET A 142 9.99 -24.89 12.47
C MET A 142 9.62 -26.36 12.71
N GLY A 143 10.11 -27.25 11.87
CA GLY A 143 9.94 -28.71 12.05
C GLY A 143 10.87 -29.30 13.12
N ASP A 144 11.24 -30.56 12.92
CA ASP A 144 12.10 -31.33 13.85
C ASP A 144 13.57 -30.94 13.76
N GLN A 145 13.95 -30.13 12.78
CA GLN A 145 15.33 -29.69 12.53
C GLN A 145 15.35 -28.20 12.20
N THR A 146 16.43 -27.53 12.54
CA THR A 146 16.68 -26.17 12.06
C THR A 146 16.98 -26.19 10.56
N ASN A 147 16.55 -25.15 9.85
CA ASN A 147 16.83 -24.98 8.42
C ASN A 147 18.18 -24.29 8.15
N THR A 148 18.89 -23.88 9.20
CA THR A 148 20.21 -23.25 9.14
C THR A 148 21.22 -24.00 10.00
N LYS A 149 22.47 -23.55 10.00
CA LYS A 149 23.54 -24.06 10.88
C LYS A 149 23.41 -23.60 12.34
N TYR A 150 22.51 -22.66 12.62
CA TYR A 150 22.35 -22.07 13.94
C TYR A 150 21.42 -22.93 14.81
N LYS A 151 21.66 -22.91 16.12
CA LYS A 151 20.81 -23.59 17.10
C LYS A 151 19.55 -22.76 17.37
N PRO A 152 18.47 -23.40 17.85
CA PRO A 152 17.28 -22.68 18.31
C PRO A 152 17.64 -21.52 19.24
N TYR A 153 17.05 -20.34 18.98
CA TYR A 153 17.29 -19.07 19.67
C TYR A 153 18.70 -18.48 19.52
N GLU A 154 19.57 -19.07 18.70
CA GLU A 154 20.86 -18.48 18.37
C GLU A 154 20.65 -17.30 17.40
N HIS A 155 21.34 -16.19 17.68
CA HIS A 155 21.29 -15.01 16.81
C HIS A 155 21.98 -15.32 15.46
N ILE A 156 21.30 -14.97 14.39
CA ILE A 156 21.80 -15.05 13.01
C ILE A 156 22.34 -13.68 12.62
N PRO A 157 23.66 -13.49 12.54
CA PRO A 157 24.22 -12.17 12.28
C PRO A 157 23.91 -11.69 10.87
N GLY A 158 23.78 -10.37 10.73
CA GLY A 158 23.65 -9.70 9.42
C GLY A 158 22.25 -9.68 8.83
N LEU A 159 21.21 -10.19 9.53
CA LEU A 159 19.83 -10.18 9.02
C LEU A 159 19.01 -8.95 9.46
N SER A 160 19.42 -8.19 10.47
CA SER A 160 18.72 -7.00 10.93
C SER A 160 18.98 -5.80 10.01
N VAL A 161 18.64 -5.94 8.73
CA VAL A 161 18.83 -4.94 7.67
C VAL A 161 17.72 -5.01 6.62
N GLY A 162 17.30 -3.86 6.12
CA GLY A 162 16.33 -3.78 5.02
C GLY A 162 14.94 -4.29 5.39
N ALA A 163 14.12 -4.52 4.38
CA ALA A 163 12.75 -4.97 4.45
C ALA A 163 11.73 -3.95 5.03
N TRP A 164 10.47 -4.30 4.94
CA TRP A 164 9.36 -3.52 5.49
C TRP A 164 8.49 -4.43 6.36
N TYR A 165 7.82 -3.84 7.33
CA TYR A 165 6.78 -4.53 8.07
C TYR A 165 5.70 -5.06 7.12
N ASP A 166 5.31 -6.30 7.30
CA ASP A 166 4.24 -6.88 6.50
C ASP A 166 2.89 -6.27 6.86
N ALA A 167 2.61 -6.18 8.15
CA ALA A 167 1.37 -5.66 8.69
C ALA A 167 1.58 -4.95 10.05
N GLY A 168 0.55 -4.89 10.88
CA GLY A 168 0.61 -4.29 12.21
C GLY A 168 1.34 -5.11 13.27
N ASP A 169 1.79 -6.27 12.94
CA ASP A 169 2.50 -7.22 13.80
C ASP A 169 4.02 -7.22 13.62
N PHE A 170 4.50 -6.37 12.72
CA PHE A 170 5.93 -6.06 12.55
C PHE A 170 6.82 -7.23 12.12
N ASP A 171 6.25 -8.29 11.58
CA ASP A 171 7.03 -9.37 10.98
C ASP A 171 7.47 -9.03 9.54
N ILE A 172 8.47 -9.76 9.06
CA ILE A 172 8.97 -9.67 7.68
C ILE A 172 8.58 -10.94 6.96
N GLN A 173 7.78 -10.81 5.91
CA GLN A 173 7.41 -11.93 5.06
C GLN A 173 8.14 -11.87 3.72
N ALA A 174 8.83 -12.95 3.34
CA ALA A 174 9.61 -13.00 2.11
C ALA A 174 8.77 -12.71 0.87
N GLY A 175 7.54 -13.21 0.81
CA GLY A 175 6.62 -12.94 -0.29
C GLY A 175 6.31 -11.47 -0.46
N THR A 176 6.11 -10.74 0.64
CA THR A 176 5.87 -9.29 0.65
C THR A 176 7.12 -8.53 0.20
N VAL A 177 8.29 -8.87 0.76
CA VAL A 177 9.56 -8.20 0.39
C VAL A 177 9.90 -8.40 -1.08
N ILE A 178 9.82 -9.64 -1.59
CA ILE A 178 10.08 -9.95 -3.00
C ILE A 178 9.06 -9.24 -3.90
N GLY A 179 7.78 -9.33 -3.56
CA GLY A 179 6.70 -8.72 -4.35
C GLY A 179 6.82 -7.20 -4.41
N MET A 180 7.08 -6.54 -3.29
CA MET A 180 7.26 -5.09 -3.20
C MET A 180 8.50 -4.65 -3.99
N THR A 181 9.64 -5.29 -3.78
CA THR A 181 10.88 -4.99 -4.50
C THR A 181 10.69 -5.11 -6.01
N SER A 182 10.04 -6.19 -6.47
CA SER A 182 9.75 -6.41 -7.89
C SER A 182 8.80 -5.34 -8.45
N GLN A 183 7.73 -5.00 -7.74
CA GLN A 183 6.76 -3.98 -8.19
C GLN A 183 7.37 -2.57 -8.25
N LEU A 184 8.23 -2.21 -7.28
CA LEU A 184 8.95 -0.93 -7.31
C LEU A 184 9.98 -0.87 -8.45
N SER A 185 10.67 -1.99 -8.72
CA SER A 185 11.57 -2.10 -9.89
C SER A 185 10.81 -1.95 -11.21
N ASP A 186 9.68 -2.63 -11.34
CA ASP A 186 8.77 -2.50 -12.48
C ASP A 186 8.23 -1.06 -12.65
N LEU A 187 7.92 -0.40 -11.55
CA LEU A 187 7.49 1.01 -11.54
C LEU A 187 8.60 1.91 -12.08
N TRP A 188 9.84 1.70 -11.61
CA TRP A 188 11.01 2.44 -12.10
C TRP A 188 11.24 2.22 -13.60
N GLU A 189 11.28 0.97 -14.05
CA GLU A 189 11.52 0.64 -15.46
C GLU A 189 10.45 1.21 -16.41
N LYS A 190 9.19 1.23 -15.98
CA LYS A 190 8.07 1.66 -16.83
C LYS A 190 7.81 3.16 -16.81
N PHE A 191 8.04 3.83 -15.70
CA PHE A 191 7.61 5.21 -15.49
C PHE A 191 8.73 6.17 -15.11
N ASN A 192 9.89 5.66 -14.69
CA ASN A 192 11.06 6.43 -14.27
C ASN A 192 10.69 7.62 -13.33
N PRO A 193 10.00 7.37 -12.20
CA PRO A 193 9.56 8.45 -11.32
C PRO A 193 10.74 9.07 -10.57
N GLU A 194 11.10 10.29 -10.93
CA GLU A 194 12.24 11.05 -10.38
C GLU A 194 11.92 11.75 -9.04
N ARG A 195 10.82 11.33 -8.37
CA ARG A 195 10.43 11.93 -7.10
C ARG A 195 11.48 11.62 -6.04
N ASP A 196 11.96 12.68 -5.38
CA ASP A 196 12.96 12.68 -4.33
C ASP A 196 12.42 13.55 -3.18
N GLN A 197 11.99 12.92 -2.12
CA GLN A 197 11.42 13.56 -0.92
C GLN A 197 11.93 12.94 0.38
N THR A 198 12.78 11.89 0.29
CA THR A 198 13.17 11.13 1.47
C THR A 198 14.67 10.86 1.45
N PHE A 199 15.38 11.30 2.47
CA PHE A 199 16.77 10.91 2.71
C PHE A 199 16.81 9.54 3.37
N ILE A 200 17.53 8.59 2.78
CA ILE A 200 17.68 7.23 3.32
C ILE A 200 19.16 6.86 3.38
N ASP A 201 19.67 6.61 4.57
CA ASP A 201 21.03 6.09 4.79
C ASP A 201 20.96 4.66 5.35
N GLN A 202 21.16 3.68 4.49
CA GLN A 202 21.12 2.26 4.85
C GLN A 202 22.24 1.88 5.83
N LYS A 203 23.38 2.56 5.77
CA LYS A 203 24.54 2.27 6.62
C LYS A 203 24.32 2.71 8.07
N THR A 204 23.76 3.88 8.25
CA THR A 204 23.43 4.40 9.60
C THR A 204 22.02 4.03 10.04
N GLN A 205 21.26 3.32 9.19
CA GLN A 205 19.89 2.91 9.45
C GLN A 205 19.00 4.10 9.85
N PHE A 206 18.99 5.12 9.00
CA PHE A 206 18.33 6.39 9.28
C PHE A 206 17.54 6.88 8.07
N VAL A 207 16.34 7.37 8.32
CA VAL A 207 15.43 7.97 7.33
C VAL A 207 14.98 9.34 7.83
N ASP A 208 15.08 10.35 6.96
CA ASP A 208 14.56 11.69 7.21
C ASP A 208 13.55 12.05 6.12
N MET A 209 12.28 12.01 6.47
CA MET A 209 11.18 12.28 5.54
C MET A 209 11.11 13.78 5.22
N HIS A 210 10.64 14.09 4.02
CA HIS A 210 10.57 15.45 3.47
C HIS A 210 11.94 16.17 3.37
N ARG A 211 13.00 15.38 3.14
CA ARG A 211 14.36 15.85 2.92
C ARG A 211 14.94 15.22 1.65
N PRO A 212 14.89 15.89 0.51
CA PRO A 212 15.51 15.41 -0.73
C PRO A 212 17.03 15.22 -0.58
N ASP A 213 17.58 14.21 -1.25
CA ASP A 213 19.02 13.90 -1.23
C ASP A 213 19.66 13.73 -2.62
N GLY A 214 18.88 13.87 -3.68
CA GLY A 214 19.33 13.74 -5.07
C GLY A 214 19.15 12.34 -5.64
N THR A 215 18.58 11.39 -4.86
CA THR A 215 18.31 10.02 -5.29
C THR A 215 16.79 9.80 -5.34
N PRO A 216 16.24 9.27 -6.45
CA PRO A 216 14.81 8.98 -6.51
C PRO A 216 14.37 8.00 -5.42
N ASP A 217 13.32 8.34 -4.67
CA ASP A 217 12.81 7.55 -3.55
C ASP A 217 12.52 6.09 -3.93
N VAL A 218 12.00 5.86 -5.15
CA VAL A 218 11.72 4.48 -5.65
C VAL A 218 12.98 3.62 -5.67
N ILE A 219 14.13 4.18 -6.10
CA ILE A 219 15.40 3.45 -6.14
C ILE A 219 15.88 3.13 -4.74
N GLN A 220 15.78 4.07 -3.82
CA GLN A 220 16.18 3.86 -2.41
C GLN A 220 15.29 2.79 -1.74
N GLN A 221 14.01 2.76 -2.05
CA GLN A 221 13.11 1.71 -1.56
C GLN A 221 13.43 0.34 -2.18
N VAL A 222 13.76 0.26 -3.48
CA VAL A 222 14.24 -0.98 -4.11
C VAL A 222 15.51 -1.48 -3.42
N GLU A 223 16.47 -0.58 -3.18
CA GLU A 223 17.71 -0.90 -2.44
C GLU A 223 17.39 -1.50 -1.07
N HIS A 224 16.48 -0.89 -0.32
CA HIS A 224 16.09 -1.35 1.01
C HIS A 224 15.57 -2.81 0.99
N GLY A 225 14.70 -3.14 0.05
CA GLY A 225 14.23 -4.53 -0.10
C GLY A 225 15.30 -5.50 -0.54
N VAL A 226 16.15 -5.10 -1.50
CA VAL A 226 17.24 -5.94 -2.04
C VAL A 226 18.29 -6.26 -0.96
N ILE A 227 18.65 -5.30 -0.12
CA ILE A 227 19.61 -5.50 0.98
C ILE A 227 19.17 -6.65 1.88
N ASN A 228 17.91 -6.73 2.27
CA ASN A 228 17.40 -7.81 3.11
C ASN A 228 17.50 -9.17 2.41
N LEU A 229 17.11 -9.26 1.14
CA LEU A 229 17.16 -10.51 0.37
C LEU A 229 18.60 -11.00 0.19
N ILE A 230 19.53 -10.11 -0.11
CA ILE A 230 20.95 -10.43 -0.23
C ILE A 230 21.52 -10.91 1.11
N ALA A 231 21.21 -10.18 2.19
CA ALA A 231 21.68 -10.54 3.54
C ALA A 231 21.23 -11.95 3.95
N GLN A 232 20.01 -12.34 3.64
CA GLN A 232 19.53 -13.70 3.90
C GLN A 232 20.33 -14.73 3.09
N VAL A 233 20.50 -14.54 1.80
CA VAL A 233 21.26 -15.49 0.95
C VAL A 233 22.72 -15.61 1.40
N GLU A 234 23.37 -14.51 1.75
CA GLU A 234 24.76 -14.50 2.21
C GLU A 234 24.95 -15.16 3.57
N ASN A 235 24.04 -14.97 4.51
CA ASN A 235 24.20 -15.46 5.89
C ASN A 235 23.61 -16.85 6.13
N ILE A 236 22.52 -17.21 5.46
CA ILE A 236 21.85 -18.52 5.65
C ILE A 236 21.73 -19.36 4.38
N GLY A 237 22.08 -18.81 3.20
CA GLY A 237 22.11 -19.55 1.93
C GLY A 237 20.78 -19.61 1.18
N PHE A 238 19.71 -19.02 1.70
CA PHE A 238 18.39 -18.98 1.08
C PHE A 238 17.58 -17.79 1.64
N VAL A 239 16.41 -17.51 1.06
CA VAL A 239 15.44 -16.56 1.60
C VAL A 239 14.47 -17.32 2.50
N ALA A 240 14.46 -17.01 3.79
CA ALA A 240 13.53 -17.59 4.75
C ALA A 240 12.08 -17.16 4.45
N GLN A 241 11.12 -18.02 4.73
CA GLN A 241 9.70 -17.71 4.51
C GLN A 241 9.25 -16.46 5.27
N GLY A 242 9.74 -16.27 6.48
CA GLY A 242 9.48 -15.09 7.30
C GLY A 242 10.51 -14.93 8.41
N ILE A 243 10.66 -13.71 8.87
CA ILE A 243 11.35 -13.34 10.10
C ILE A 243 10.28 -12.76 11.00
N VAL A 244 9.91 -13.52 12.05
CA VAL A 244 8.79 -13.21 12.93
C VAL A 244 9.33 -12.60 14.21
N GLN A 245 8.80 -11.49 14.63
CA GLN A 245 9.24 -10.83 15.85
C GLN A 245 9.05 -11.76 17.07
N GLY A 246 10.18 -12.12 17.72
CA GLY A 246 10.24 -13.23 18.67
C GLY A 246 9.31 -13.11 19.86
N ASN A 247 9.57 -12.25 20.82
CA ASN A 247 8.90 -12.28 22.12
C ASN A 247 7.66 -11.37 22.24
N THR A 248 7.29 -10.64 21.22
CA THR A 248 6.17 -9.67 21.26
C THR A 248 4.80 -10.34 21.28
N TRP A 249 4.71 -11.58 20.92
CA TRP A 249 3.49 -12.37 20.78
C TRP A 249 3.11 -13.18 22.01
N GLN A 250 3.81 -13.02 23.09
CA GLN A 250 3.55 -13.75 24.33
C GLN A 250 2.65 -12.99 25.31
N TYR A 251 2.01 -11.91 24.86
CA TYR A 251 1.13 -11.08 25.69
C TYR A 251 -0.29 -11.02 25.17
#